data_b980d9b588b370aa379cacc0925bc307
#
_entry.id   b980d9b588b370aa379cacc0925bc307
#
_cell.length_a   1.000
_cell.length_b   1.000
_cell.length_c   1.000
_cell.angle_alpha   90.00
_cell.angle_beta   90.00
_cell.angle_gamma   90.00
#
_symmetry.space_group_name_H-M   'P 1'
#
loop_
_entity.id
_entity.type
_entity.pdbx_description
1 polymer ?
#
loop_
_entity_poly.entity_id
_entity_poly.type
_entity_poly.pdbx_seq_one_letter_code
_entity_poly.pdbx_strand_id
1 'polypeptide(L)'
;MSIAVLRQMFEQMVEKKDPTAVDRFYHPSFVMFSNGVTQDFEAFAASHRTIYATPISYSVEYDEQAWVESPDKVAGRVWITTSRPGESSTRIEVVLIAAFADDRISRVWETTWPSWNTLPAFETY
;
A
#
# COMPACT_ATOMS: atom_id res chain seq x y z
N MET A 1 -3.68 15.58 -8.88
CA MET A 1 -2.25 15.47 -8.52
C MET A 1 -2.02 14.33 -7.56
N SER A 2 -2.63 14.38 -6.38
CA SER A 2 -2.40 13.36 -5.34
C SER A 2 -2.92 11.98 -5.71
N ILE A 3 -4.05 11.88 -6.40
CA ILE A 3 -4.54 10.60 -6.93
C ILE A 3 -3.52 9.99 -7.90
N ALA A 4 -2.93 10.82 -8.78
CA ALA A 4 -1.94 10.34 -9.74
C ALA A 4 -0.69 9.80 -9.03
N VAL A 5 -0.24 10.44 -7.95
CA VAL A 5 0.90 9.97 -7.16
C VAL A 5 0.60 8.60 -6.54
N LEU A 6 -0.59 8.44 -5.95
CA LEU A 6 -0.98 7.15 -5.39
C LEU A 6 -1.03 6.04 -6.46
N ARG A 7 -1.60 6.33 -7.62
CA ARG A 7 -1.65 5.35 -8.71
C ARG A 7 -0.26 4.96 -9.19
N GLN A 8 0.64 5.93 -9.30
CA GLN A 8 2.03 5.64 -9.65
C GLN A 8 2.71 4.79 -8.59
N MET A 9 2.43 5.04 -7.32
CA MET A 9 2.98 4.24 -6.23
C MET A 9 2.49 2.78 -6.34
N PHE A 10 1.19 2.56 -6.51
CA PHE A 10 0.67 1.21 -6.66
C PHE A 10 1.26 0.49 -7.86
N GLU A 11 1.41 1.17 -8.99
CA GLU A 11 1.98 0.58 -10.19
C GLU A 11 3.48 0.31 -10.04
N GLN A 12 4.26 1.31 -9.65
CA GLN A 12 5.72 1.23 -9.69
C GLN A 12 6.31 0.57 -8.45
N MET A 13 5.67 0.67 -7.31
CA MET A 13 6.15 0.06 -6.07
C MET A 13 5.49 -1.29 -5.80
N VAL A 14 4.16 -1.34 -5.77
CA VAL A 14 3.44 -2.54 -5.34
C VAL A 14 3.43 -3.60 -6.43
N GLU A 15 2.94 -3.28 -7.63
CA GLU A 15 2.84 -4.27 -8.70
C GLU A 15 4.21 -4.74 -9.20
N LYS A 16 5.20 -3.84 -9.24
CA LYS A 16 6.57 -4.18 -9.64
C LYS A 16 7.42 -4.69 -8.48
N LYS A 17 6.91 -4.63 -7.25
CA LYS A 17 7.61 -5.09 -6.05
C LYS A 17 8.97 -4.42 -5.90
N ASP A 18 9.01 -3.10 -6.06
CA ASP A 18 10.24 -2.31 -6.00
C ASP A 18 10.37 -1.61 -4.66
N PRO A 19 11.13 -2.14 -3.69
CA PRO A 19 11.27 -1.50 -2.38
C PRO A 19 12.08 -0.20 -2.44
N THR A 20 12.85 0.02 -3.50
CA THR A 20 13.61 1.28 -3.64
C THR A 20 12.69 2.47 -3.96
N ALA A 21 11.47 2.22 -4.43
CA ALA A 21 10.49 3.26 -4.70
C ALA A 21 9.94 3.91 -3.43
N VAL A 22 10.16 3.31 -2.25
CA VAL A 22 9.69 3.87 -0.98
C VAL A 22 10.22 5.28 -0.78
N ASP A 23 11.50 5.53 -1.01
CA ASP A 23 12.11 6.86 -0.86
C ASP A 23 11.52 7.89 -1.82
N ARG A 24 11.07 7.45 -3.00
CA ARG A 24 10.52 8.34 -4.02
C ARG A 24 9.09 8.77 -3.69
N PHE A 25 8.25 7.85 -3.20
CA PHE A 25 6.83 8.10 -3.00
C PHE A 25 6.46 8.49 -1.56
N TYR A 26 7.30 8.16 -0.58
CA TYR A 26 6.98 8.37 0.82
C TYR A 26 7.92 9.39 1.45
N HIS A 27 7.32 10.29 2.24
CA HIS A 27 8.06 11.29 2.99
C HIS A 27 8.83 10.61 4.14
N PRO A 28 10.04 11.10 4.53
CA PRO A 28 10.79 10.50 5.64
C PRO A 28 10.05 10.45 6.99
N SER A 29 9.06 11.33 7.19
CA SER A 29 8.22 11.34 8.39
C SER A 29 7.02 10.40 8.31
N PHE A 30 6.95 9.55 7.29
CA PHE A 30 5.80 8.70 7.01
C PHE A 30 5.40 7.82 8.20
N VAL A 31 4.09 7.73 8.44
CA VAL A 31 3.50 6.78 9.38
C VAL A 31 2.31 6.10 8.71
N MET A 32 2.26 4.79 8.81
CA MET A 32 1.15 3.96 8.33
C MET A 32 0.33 3.48 9.51
N PHE A 33 -0.98 3.61 9.40
CA PHE A 33 -1.94 3.03 10.32
C PHE A 33 -2.79 2.03 9.53
N SER A 34 -2.60 0.74 9.77
CA SER A 34 -3.28 -0.29 8.99
C SER A 34 -3.78 -1.39 9.90
N ASN A 35 -5.09 -1.59 9.93
CA ASN A 35 -5.73 -2.68 10.68
C ASN A 35 -5.26 -2.77 12.15
N GLY A 36 -5.10 -1.61 12.80
CA GLY A 36 -4.65 -1.54 14.19
C GLY A 36 -3.14 -1.61 14.39
N VAL A 37 -2.35 -1.70 13.32
CA VAL A 37 -0.89 -1.73 13.37
C VAL A 37 -0.34 -0.38 12.92
N THR A 38 0.62 0.16 13.66
CA THR A 38 1.30 1.42 13.32
C THR A 38 2.74 1.12 12.91
N GLN A 39 3.16 1.66 11.78
CA GLN A 39 4.54 1.56 11.30
C GLN A 39 5.06 2.94 10.93
N ASP A 40 6.29 3.27 11.38
CA ASP A 40 6.99 4.45 10.90
C ASP A 40 7.65 4.16 9.55
N PHE A 41 8.34 5.16 8.98
CA PHE A 41 9.00 5.02 7.68
C PHE A 41 9.95 3.82 7.65
N GLU A 42 10.81 3.67 8.66
CA GLU A 42 11.81 2.60 8.66
C GLU A 42 11.18 1.21 8.79
N ALA A 43 10.20 1.05 9.66
CA ALA A 43 9.47 -0.21 9.81
C ALA A 43 8.72 -0.56 8.54
N PHE A 44 8.06 0.41 7.92
CA PHE A 44 7.36 0.24 6.65
C PHE A 44 8.31 -0.17 5.52
N ALA A 45 9.43 0.54 5.38
CA ALA A 45 10.42 0.23 4.35
C ALA A 45 11.05 -1.16 4.55
N ALA A 46 11.36 -1.52 5.80
CA ALA A 46 11.95 -2.81 6.12
C ALA A 46 10.99 -3.97 5.82
N SER A 47 9.71 -3.84 6.20
CA SER A 47 8.72 -4.88 5.94
C SER A 47 8.47 -5.06 4.44
N HIS A 48 8.51 -3.97 3.66
CA HIS A 48 8.35 -4.07 2.21
C HIS A 48 9.57 -4.69 1.53
N ARG A 49 10.79 -4.40 2.01
CA ARG A 49 11.98 -5.11 1.51
C ARG A 49 11.86 -6.62 1.72
N THR A 50 11.37 -7.03 2.89
CA THR A 50 11.20 -8.44 3.21
C THR A 50 10.12 -9.09 2.33
N ILE A 51 8.94 -8.50 2.25
CA ILE A 51 7.81 -9.10 1.53
C ILE A 51 8.04 -9.10 0.01
N TYR A 52 8.68 -8.07 -0.55
CA TYR A 52 8.94 -8.00 -1.98
C TYR A 52 10.05 -8.95 -2.44
N ALA A 53 10.85 -9.47 -1.52
CA ALA A 53 11.83 -10.50 -1.82
C ALA A 53 11.22 -11.91 -1.91
N THR A 54 9.94 -12.06 -1.57
CA THR A 54 9.22 -13.34 -1.66
C THR A 54 8.61 -13.52 -3.06
N PRO A 55 8.17 -14.74 -3.42
CA PRO A 55 7.54 -14.98 -4.73
C PRO A 55 6.08 -14.52 -4.82
N ILE A 56 5.58 -13.71 -3.88
CA ILE A 56 4.24 -13.14 -3.95
C ILE A 56 4.18 -12.14 -5.10
N SER A 57 3.13 -12.21 -5.92
CA SER A 57 2.85 -11.20 -6.94
C SER A 57 1.60 -10.40 -6.57
N TYR A 58 1.52 -9.17 -7.07
CA TYR A 58 0.44 -8.24 -6.77
C TYR A 58 -0.15 -7.67 -8.05
N SER A 59 -1.48 -7.54 -8.08
CA SER A 59 -2.17 -6.73 -9.08
C SER A 59 -3.16 -5.80 -8.37
N VAL A 60 -3.36 -4.61 -8.91
CA VAL A 60 -4.18 -3.57 -8.28
C VAL A 60 -5.30 -3.16 -9.22
N GLU A 61 -6.52 -3.15 -8.70
CA GLU A 61 -7.71 -2.62 -9.37
C GLU A 61 -8.21 -1.41 -8.60
N TYR A 62 -8.71 -0.40 -9.30
CA TYR A 62 -9.17 0.84 -8.70
C TYR A 62 -10.69 0.93 -8.78
N ASP A 63 -11.34 1.30 -7.66
CA ASP A 63 -12.75 1.64 -7.68
C ASP A 63 -12.87 3.10 -8.14
N GLU A 64 -13.16 3.29 -9.42
CA GLU A 64 -13.16 4.63 -10.02
C GLU A 64 -14.25 5.55 -9.46
N GLN A 65 -15.22 5.01 -8.72
CA GLN A 65 -16.30 5.79 -8.13
C GLN A 65 -16.03 6.21 -6.68
N ALA A 66 -14.99 5.68 -6.06
CA ALA A 66 -14.75 5.84 -4.63
C ALA A 66 -13.54 6.73 -4.31
N TRP A 67 -13.16 7.62 -5.23
CA TRP A 67 -12.02 8.51 -5.03
C TRP A 67 -12.46 9.93 -4.80
N VAL A 68 -11.90 10.56 -3.76
CA VAL A 68 -12.06 11.99 -3.47
C VAL A 68 -10.69 12.56 -3.14
N GLU A 69 -10.47 13.83 -3.48
CA GLU A 69 -9.24 14.49 -3.10
C GLU A 69 -9.48 15.93 -2.67
N SER A 70 -8.64 16.38 -1.76
CA SER A 70 -8.51 17.75 -1.33
C SER A 70 -7.08 18.21 -1.64
N PRO A 71 -6.69 19.47 -1.35
CA PRO A 71 -5.34 19.94 -1.64
C PRO A 71 -4.23 19.10 -1.00
N ASP A 72 -4.48 18.46 0.15
CA ASP A 72 -3.44 17.74 0.91
C ASP A 72 -3.80 16.30 1.24
N LYS A 73 -4.96 15.79 0.83
CA LYS A 73 -5.40 14.43 1.14
C LYS A 73 -6.14 13.78 -0.02
N VAL A 74 -6.04 12.46 -0.06
CA VAL A 74 -6.82 11.63 -0.99
C VAL A 74 -7.46 10.51 -0.19
N ALA A 75 -8.73 10.22 -0.46
CA ALA A 75 -9.38 9.01 0.04
C ALA A 75 -9.85 8.17 -1.14
N GLY A 76 -9.74 6.86 -1.02
CA GLY A 76 -10.13 5.99 -2.12
C GLY A 76 -10.19 4.52 -1.73
N ARG A 77 -10.57 3.71 -2.72
CA ARG A 77 -10.70 2.27 -2.55
C ARG A 77 -10.03 1.57 -3.73
N VAL A 78 -9.23 0.54 -3.40
CA VAL A 78 -8.61 -0.34 -4.38
C VAL A 78 -8.80 -1.79 -3.96
N TRP A 79 -8.60 -2.71 -4.89
CA TRP A 79 -8.47 -4.14 -4.57
C TRP A 79 -7.07 -4.56 -4.97
N ILE A 80 -6.37 -5.20 -4.03
CA ILE A 80 -5.06 -5.79 -4.30
C ILE A 80 -5.25 -7.30 -4.32
N THR A 81 -4.93 -7.92 -5.45
CA THR A 81 -4.93 -9.37 -5.56
C THR A 81 -3.51 -9.87 -5.35
N THR A 82 -3.33 -10.75 -4.38
CA THR A 82 -2.04 -11.38 -4.08
C THR A 82 -2.05 -12.82 -4.54
N SER A 83 -0.93 -13.29 -5.08
CA SER A 83 -0.78 -14.66 -5.54
C SER A 83 0.59 -15.18 -5.16
N ARG A 84 0.66 -16.43 -4.68
CA ARG A 84 1.89 -17.19 -4.49
C ARG A 84 1.83 -18.47 -5.31
N PRO A 85 3.01 -18.98 -5.81
CA PRO A 85 3.02 -20.28 -6.50
C PRO A 85 2.41 -21.38 -5.64
N GLY A 86 1.51 -22.17 -6.23
CA GLY A 86 0.87 -23.30 -5.54
C GLY A 86 -0.30 -22.93 -4.62
N GLU A 87 -0.70 -21.66 -4.57
CA GLU A 87 -1.82 -21.22 -3.73
C GLU A 87 -2.86 -20.48 -4.57
N SER A 88 -4.10 -20.45 -4.07
CA SER A 88 -5.16 -19.63 -4.65
C SER A 88 -4.89 -18.15 -4.41
N SER A 89 -5.26 -17.31 -5.36
CA SER A 89 -5.17 -15.86 -5.20
C SER A 89 -6.11 -15.36 -4.11
N THR A 90 -5.69 -14.29 -3.42
CA THR A 90 -6.53 -13.59 -2.45
C THR A 90 -6.75 -12.16 -2.94
N ARG A 91 -8.00 -11.75 -2.99
CA ARG A 91 -8.37 -10.38 -3.33
C ARG A 91 -8.65 -9.61 -2.05
N ILE A 92 -7.87 -8.56 -1.80
CA ILE A 92 -7.95 -7.75 -0.59
C ILE A 92 -8.56 -6.40 -0.94
N GLU A 93 -9.67 -6.06 -0.30
CA GLU A 93 -10.22 -4.71 -0.38
C GLU A 93 -9.40 -3.78 0.50
N VAL A 94 -9.02 -2.62 -0.02
CA VAL A 94 -8.27 -1.60 0.71
C VAL A 94 -9.03 -0.29 0.62
N VAL A 95 -9.48 0.22 1.77
CA VAL A 95 -10.05 1.57 1.89
C VAL A 95 -9.02 2.41 2.62
N LEU A 96 -8.61 3.52 2.02
CA LEU A 96 -7.49 4.30 2.54
C LEU A 96 -7.75 5.81 2.48
N ILE A 97 -7.06 6.51 3.38
CA ILE A 97 -6.89 7.96 3.35
C ILE A 97 -5.39 8.21 3.37
N ALA A 98 -4.89 9.00 2.42
CA ALA A 98 -3.48 9.37 2.35
C ALA A 98 -3.33 10.88 2.50
N ALA A 99 -2.40 11.32 3.33
CA ALA A 99 -2.00 12.71 3.45
C ALA A 99 -0.62 12.89 2.80
N PHE A 100 -0.37 14.09 2.27
CA PHE A 100 0.84 14.40 1.52
C PHE A 100 1.60 15.55 2.16
N ALA A 101 2.92 15.50 2.07
CA ALA A 101 3.84 16.57 2.44
C ALA A 101 4.96 16.58 1.41
N ASP A 102 5.29 17.76 0.85
CA ASP A 102 6.33 17.92 -0.17
C ASP A 102 6.14 16.94 -1.35
N ASP A 103 4.89 16.81 -1.80
CA ASP A 103 4.48 15.94 -2.91
C ASP A 103 4.75 14.44 -2.67
N ARG A 104 4.96 14.04 -1.41
CA ARG A 104 5.13 12.64 -1.03
C ARG A 104 4.12 12.24 0.04
N ILE A 105 3.85 10.95 0.11
CA ILE A 105 2.90 10.39 1.07
C ILE A 105 3.49 10.49 2.47
N SER A 106 2.80 11.21 3.38
CA SER A 106 3.28 11.42 4.76
C SER A 106 2.49 10.64 5.81
N ARG A 107 1.26 10.27 5.49
CA ARG A 107 0.41 9.45 6.37
C ARG A 107 -0.51 8.61 5.52
N VAL A 108 -0.75 7.38 5.95
CA VAL A 108 -1.83 6.56 5.40
C VAL A 108 -2.61 5.95 6.55
N TRP A 109 -3.92 6.07 6.49
CA TRP A 109 -4.85 5.35 7.35
C TRP A 109 -5.60 4.39 6.44
N GLU A 110 -5.49 3.09 6.70
CA GLU A 110 -6.18 2.11 5.87
C GLU A 110 -6.82 1.01 6.69
N THR A 111 -7.88 0.45 6.14
CA THR A 111 -8.51 -0.77 6.60
C THR A 111 -8.60 -1.71 5.42
N THR A 112 -8.26 -2.98 5.63
CA THR A 112 -8.34 -3.99 4.58
C THR A 112 -9.31 -5.11 4.96
N TRP A 113 -9.89 -5.74 3.93
CA TRP A 113 -10.73 -6.92 4.12
C TRP A 113 -10.45 -7.95 3.00
N PRO A 114 -10.01 -9.17 3.32
CA PRO A 114 -9.62 -9.59 4.68
C PRO A 114 -8.42 -8.79 5.20
N SER A 115 -8.22 -8.82 6.52
CA SER A 115 -7.05 -8.17 7.11
C SER A 115 -5.78 -8.87 6.62
N TRP A 116 -4.82 -8.08 6.09
CA TRP A 116 -3.58 -8.66 5.54
C TRP A 116 -2.80 -9.46 6.59
N ASN A 117 -2.86 -9.07 7.86
CA ASN A 117 -2.12 -9.75 8.92
C ASN A 117 -2.71 -11.11 9.33
N THR A 118 -3.87 -11.49 8.81
CA THR A 118 -4.44 -12.83 9.01
C THR A 118 -4.11 -13.80 7.88
N LEU A 119 -3.45 -13.32 6.82
CA LEU A 119 -3.13 -14.14 5.65
C LEU A 119 -1.76 -14.79 5.81
N PRO A 120 -1.62 -16.11 5.49
CA PRO A 120 -0.33 -16.80 5.60
C PRO A 120 0.80 -16.13 4.83
N ALA A 121 0.49 -15.48 3.71
CA ALA A 121 1.47 -14.79 2.88
C ALA A 121 2.17 -13.65 3.63
N PHE A 122 1.57 -13.12 4.69
CA PHE A 122 2.06 -11.95 5.41
C PHE A 122 2.46 -12.26 6.85
N GLU A 123 2.70 -13.52 7.20
CA GLU A 123 3.07 -13.91 8.57
C GLU A 123 4.33 -13.20 9.07
N THR A 124 5.25 -12.89 8.17
CA THR A 124 6.52 -12.23 8.49
C THR A 124 6.54 -10.74 8.14
N TYR A 125 5.42 -10.20 7.76
CA TYR A 125 5.29 -8.80 7.30
C TYR A 125 5.38 -7.76 8.42
#